data_04c4cc3fe8ba7433b6dc425a6dd84a12
#
_entry.id   04c4cc3fe8ba7433b6dc425a6dd84a12
#
_cell.length_a   1.000
_cell.length_b   1.000
_cell.length_c   1.000
_cell.angle_alpha   90.00
_cell.angle_beta   90.00
_cell.angle_gamma   90.00
#
_symmetry.space_group_name_H-M   'P 1'
#
loop_
_entity.id
_entity.type
_entity.pdbx_description
1 polymer ?
#
loop_
_entity_poly.entity_id
_entity_poly.type
_entity_poly.pdbx_seq_one_letter_code
_entity_poly.pdbx_strand_id
1 'polypeptide(L)'
;VENSITGEKVELDGKALCSMNMWGFTPDYFEKSAAIFDSFLEKNIDELKAEFYIPYAIDCMIKDGSGKTGLLSTPSRWFGVTFKEDRPGVVAKFQEFADQGVYPTPLYNK
;
A
#
# COMPACT_ATOMS: atom_id res chain seq x y z
N VAL A 1 -7.22 2.00 -17.38
CA VAL A 1 -7.91 1.91 -16.09
C VAL A 1 -9.32 2.47 -16.28
N GLU A 2 -10.29 1.87 -15.65
CA GLU A 2 -11.67 2.31 -15.66
C GLU A 2 -12.05 2.81 -14.27
N ASN A 3 -12.60 4.01 -14.20
CA ASN A 3 -13.15 4.54 -12.96
C ASN A 3 -14.44 3.76 -12.64
N SER A 4 -14.50 3.09 -11.52
CA SER A 4 -15.62 2.22 -11.13
C SER A 4 -16.92 2.98 -10.85
N ILE A 5 -16.84 4.31 -10.65
CA ILE A 5 -17.99 5.16 -10.36
C ILE A 5 -18.52 5.82 -11.65
N THR A 6 -17.62 6.38 -12.46
CA THR A 6 -17.99 7.15 -13.66
C THR A 6 -17.98 6.32 -14.94
N GLY A 7 -17.35 5.14 -14.94
CA GLY A 7 -17.12 4.32 -16.13
C GLY A 7 -16.10 4.91 -17.11
N GLU A 8 -15.48 6.05 -16.76
CA GLU A 8 -14.49 6.70 -17.58
C GLU A 8 -13.23 5.84 -17.71
N LYS A 9 -12.77 5.64 -18.94
CA LYS A 9 -11.54 4.91 -19.23
C LYS A 9 -10.39 5.84 -19.47
N VAL A 10 -9.34 5.70 -18.66
CA VAL A 10 -8.10 6.45 -18.82
C VAL A 10 -6.98 5.48 -19.18
N GLU A 11 -6.28 5.76 -20.26
CA GLU A 11 -5.07 5.03 -20.61
C GLU A 11 -3.91 5.51 -19.72
N LEU A 12 -3.27 4.58 -19.03
CA LEU A 12 -2.09 4.85 -18.22
C LEU A 12 -0.85 4.39 -18.96
N ASP A 13 0.23 5.18 -18.86
CA ASP A 13 1.55 4.72 -19.29
C ASP A 13 1.93 3.46 -18.50
N GLY A 14 2.26 2.37 -19.20
CA GLY A 14 2.69 1.11 -18.59
C GLY A 14 4.00 1.24 -17.78
N LYS A 15 4.72 2.36 -17.88
CA LYS A 15 5.89 2.71 -17.08
C LYS A 15 5.57 3.65 -15.92
N ALA A 16 4.31 4.05 -15.74
CA ALA A 16 3.92 4.89 -14.64
C ALA A 16 4.26 4.23 -13.30
N LEU A 17 4.77 5.03 -12.38
CA LEU A 17 5.07 4.55 -11.03
C LEU A 17 3.77 4.28 -10.30
N CYS A 18 3.71 3.14 -9.63
CA CYS A 18 2.59 2.78 -8.78
C CYS A 18 3.06 2.46 -7.36
N SER A 19 2.21 2.78 -6.39
CA SER A 19 2.48 2.43 -5.00
C SER A 19 2.37 0.92 -4.80
N MET A 20 3.38 0.34 -4.14
CA MET A 20 3.33 -1.04 -3.65
C MET A 20 2.61 -1.13 -2.29
N ASN A 21 1.96 -0.06 -1.87
CA ASN A 21 1.28 0.10 -0.58
C ASN A 21 2.20 -0.21 0.62
N MET A 22 3.46 0.12 0.48
CA MET A 22 4.47 -0.02 1.52
C MET A 22 4.91 1.37 1.96
N TRP A 23 4.66 1.70 3.23
CA TRP A 23 4.80 3.04 3.75
C TRP A 23 5.71 3.09 4.98
N GLY A 24 6.57 4.08 5.04
CA GLY A 24 7.31 4.45 6.24
C GLY A 24 6.84 5.82 6.72
N PHE A 25 6.49 5.92 7.99
CA PHE A 25 5.98 7.15 8.60
C PHE A 25 6.85 7.62 9.74
N THR A 26 6.92 8.94 9.89
CA THR A 26 7.32 9.57 11.13
C THR A 26 6.16 9.53 12.13
N PRO A 27 6.41 9.55 13.46
CA PRO A 27 5.35 9.40 14.47
C PRO A 27 4.20 10.42 14.38
N ASP A 28 4.46 11.61 13.86
CA ASP A 28 3.46 12.67 13.67
C ASP A 28 2.36 12.30 12.66
N TYR A 29 2.58 11.27 11.84
CA TYR A 29 1.55 10.71 10.97
C TYR A 29 0.31 10.29 11.75
N PHE A 30 0.46 9.65 12.91
CA PHE A 30 -0.67 9.10 13.67
C PHE A 30 -1.58 10.22 14.19
N GLU A 31 -1.00 11.31 14.67
CA GLU A 31 -1.77 12.45 15.15
C GLU A 31 -2.52 13.13 13.99
N LYS A 32 -1.85 13.36 12.86
CA LYS A 32 -2.45 13.96 11.68
C LYS A 32 -3.54 13.07 11.06
N SER A 33 -3.29 11.77 10.95
CA SER A 33 -4.26 10.83 10.37
C SER A 33 -5.48 10.65 11.25
N ALA A 34 -5.38 10.78 12.57
CA ALA A 34 -6.52 10.72 13.48
C ALA A 34 -7.56 11.81 13.16
N ALA A 35 -7.13 13.06 12.98
CA ALA A 35 -8.03 14.16 12.62
C ALA A 35 -8.72 13.96 11.26
N ILE A 36 -7.97 13.39 10.28
CA ILE A 36 -8.54 13.06 8.97
C ILE A 36 -9.54 11.89 9.10
N PHE A 37 -9.24 10.91 9.97
CA PHE A 37 -10.10 9.78 10.22
C PHE A 37 -11.42 10.20 10.88
N ASP A 38 -11.38 11.10 11.87
CA ASP A 38 -12.59 11.65 12.49
C ASP A 38 -13.49 12.30 11.44
N SER A 39 -12.92 13.14 10.57
CA SER A 39 -13.65 13.76 9.47
C SER A 39 -14.17 12.76 8.43
N PHE A 40 -13.47 11.66 8.22
CA PHE A 40 -13.92 10.56 7.38
C PHE A 40 -15.11 9.85 7.99
N LEU A 41 -15.08 9.55 9.29
CA LEU A 41 -16.18 8.90 10.00
C LEU A 41 -17.45 9.74 9.99
N GLU A 42 -17.36 11.04 10.26
CA GLU A 42 -18.52 11.94 10.20
C GLU A 42 -19.28 11.88 8.86
N LYS A 43 -18.57 11.63 7.78
CA LYS A 43 -19.13 11.61 6.42
C LYS A 43 -19.59 10.22 5.96
N ASN A 44 -19.04 9.17 6.52
CA ASN A 44 -19.15 7.83 5.96
C ASN A 44 -19.62 6.78 6.97
N ILE A 45 -20.04 7.17 8.19
CA ILE A 45 -20.37 6.22 9.24
C ILE A 45 -21.52 5.26 8.88
N ASP A 46 -22.43 5.71 8.02
CA ASP A 46 -23.58 4.94 7.56
C ASP A 46 -23.27 4.11 6.29
N GLU A 47 -22.07 4.24 5.75
CA GLU A 47 -21.65 3.55 4.53
C GLU A 47 -20.93 2.25 4.84
N LEU A 48 -21.62 1.12 4.74
CA LEU A 48 -21.11 -0.22 5.10
C LEU A 48 -19.83 -0.65 4.36
N LYS A 49 -19.54 -0.05 3.20
CA LYS A 49 -18.38 -0.37 2.37
C LYS A 49 -17.33 0.73 2.35
N ALA A 50 -17.50 1.76 3.17
CA ALA A 50 -16.49 2.81 3.26
C ALA A 50 -15.20 2.27 3.89
N GLU A 51 -14.09 2.59 3.29
CA GLU A 51 -12.76 2.18 3.76
C GLU A 51 -11.85 3.40 3.86
N PHE A 52 -11.19 3.56 4.99
CA PHE A 52 -10.20 4.61 5.20
C PHE A 52 -8.84 4.14 4.71
N TYR A 53 -8.47 4.55 3.52
CA TYR A 53 -7.22 4.15 2.89
C TYR A 53 -6.03 5.02 3.32
N ILE A 54 -4.88 4.40 3.55
CA ILE A 54 -3.62 5.13 3.80
C ILE A 54 -3.33 6.17 2.69
N PRO A 55 -3.44 5.84 1.40
CA PRO A 55 -3.24 6.83 0.34
C PRO A 55 -4.16 8.05 0.43
N TYR A 56 -5.40 7.88 0.89
CA TYR A 56 -6.33 8.98 1.08
C TYR A 56 -5.83 9.95 2.18
N ALA A 57 -5.40 9.41 3.32
CA ALA A 57 -4.87 10.22 4.41
C ALA A 57 -3.62 11.02 3.96
N ILE A 58 -2.74 10.38 3.20
CA ILE A 58 -1.54 11.02 2.68
C ILE A 58 -1.87 12.11 1.66
N ASP A 59 -2.83 11.86 0.78
CA ASP A 59 -3.29 12.85 -0.21
C ASP A 59 -3.86 14.10 0.48
N CYS A 60 -4.63 13.92 1.56
CA CYS A 60 -5.09 15.02 2.39
C CYS A 60 -3.93 15.83 2.97
N MET A 61 -2.93 15.15 3.56
CA MET A 61 -1.76 15.81 4.15
C MET A 61 -0.88 16.54 3.13
N ILE A 62 -0.80 16.03 1.91
CA ILE A 62 -0.08 16.70 0.81
C ILE A 62 -0.83 17.95 0.39
N LYS A 63 -2.15 17.87 0.23
CA LYS A 63 -3.01 18.97 -0.22
C LYS A 63 -3.08 20.12 0.76
N ASP A 64 -3.10 19.84 2.06
CA ASP A 64 -3.10 20.86 3.10
C ASP A 64 -1.70 21.35 3.50
N GLY A 65 -0.65 20.75 2.94
CA GLY A 65 0.74 21.11 3.20
C GLY A 65 1.32 20.60 4.52
N SER A 66 0.56 19.80 5.29
CA SER A 66 1.01 19.25 6.58
C SER A 66 1.92 18.03 6.43
N GLY A 67 2.00 17.44 5.23
CA GLY A 67 2.84 16.28 4.93
C GLY A 67 3.61 16.40 3.63
N LYS A 68 4.72 15.66 3.55
CA LYS A 68 5.52 15.49 2.34
C LYS A 68 5.79 14.01 2.13
N THR A 69 5.69 13.54 0.90
CA THR A 69 5.95 12.15 0.54
C THR A 69 7.18 12.06 -0.34
N GLY A 70 8.13 11.23 0.06
CA GLY A 70 9.24 10.81 -0.76
C GLY A 70 8.92 9.50 -1.46
N LEU A 71 9.30 9.37 -2.72
CA LEU A 71 9.15 8.15 -3.48
C LEU A 71 10.47 7.38 -3.50
N LEU A 72 10.41 6.12 -3.09
CA LEU A 72 11.54 5.19 -3.20
C LEU A 72 11.21 4.16 -4.28
N SER A 73 12.08 4.05 -5.28
CA SER A 73 11.95 3.03 -6.31
C SER A 73 12.61 1.72 -5.87
N THR A 74 12.04 0.60 -6.30
CA THR A 74 12.61 -0.73 -6.07
C THR A 74 12.62 -1.53 -7.37
N PRO A 75 13.70 -2.29 -7.66
CA PRO A 75 13.73 -3.25 -8.75
C PRO A 75 13.03 -4.57 -8.40
N SER A 76 12.58 -4.74 -7.17
CA SER A 76 11.93 -5.96 -6.72
C SER A 76 10.59 -6.19 -7.44
N ARG A 77 10.31 -7.46 -7.75
CA ARG A 77 9.00 -7.85 -8.25
C ARG A 77 8.05 -8.05 -7.08
N TRP A 78 6.87 -7.48 -7.19
CA TRP A 78 5.82 -7.73 -6.23
C TRP A 78 5.24 -9.14 -6.41
N PHE A 79 4.99 -9.82 -5.30
CA PHE A 79 4.21 -11.04 -5.23
C PHE A 79 3.56 -11.11 -3.84
N GLY A 80 2.40 -11.74 -3.74
CA GLY A 80 1.67 -11.79 -2.48
C GLY A 80 0.64 -12.90 -2.47
N VAL A 81 0.02 -13.10 -1.32
CA VAL A 81 -1.08 -14.05 -1.10
C VAL A 81 -2.35 -13.26 -0.87
N THR A 82 -3.22 -13.24 -1.86
CA THR A 82 -4.59 -12.72 -1.73
C THR A 82 -5.59 -13.89 -1.65
N PHE A 83 -5.36 -14.89 -2.46
CA PHE A 83 -6.17 -16.10 -2.53
C PHE A 83 -5.35 -17.34 -2.15
N LYS A 84 -6.04 -18.41 -1.78
CA LYS A 84 -5.40 -19.67 -1.38
C LYS A 84 -4.50 -20.25 -2.49
N GLU A 85 -4.86 -20.02 -3.72
CA GLU A 85 -4.15 -20.47 -4.92
C GLU A 85 -2.79 -19.80 -5.10
N ASP A 86 -2.61 -18.60 -4.57
CA ASP A 86 -1.34 -17.85 -4.66
C ASP A 86 -0.25 -18.47 -3.77
N ARG A 87 -0.66 -19.12 -2.68
CA ARG A 87 0.24 -19.60 -1.63
C ARG A 87 1.37 -20.49 -2.14
N PRO A 88 1.17 -21.49 -2.98
CA PRO A 88 2.26 -22.36 -3.46
C PRO A 88 3.36 -21.57 -4.18
N GLY A 89 2.97 -20.62 -5.04
CA GLY A 89 3.91 -19.76 -5.75
C GLY A 89 4.75 -18.88 -4.83
N VAL A 90 4.12 -18.31 -3.81
CA VAL A 90 4.82 -17.47 -2.82
C VAL A 90 5.78 -18.30 -1.97
N VAL A 91 5.37 -19.49 -1.53
CA VAL A 91 6.25 -20.41 -0.78
C VAL A 91 7.48 -20.79 -1.62
N ALA A 92 7.28 -21.15 -2.89
CA ALA A 92 8.39 -21.48 -3.78
C ALA A 92 9.34 -20.30 -3.98
N LYS A 93 8.81 -19.06 -4.08
CA LYS A 93 9.63 -17.86 -4.23
C LYS A 93 10.46 -17.54 -2.98
N PHE A 94 9.90 -17.71 -1.80
CA PHE A 94 10.67 -17.56 -0.56
C PHE A 94 11.73 -18.64 -0.38
N GLN A 95 11.43 -19.89 -0.78
CA GLN A 95 12.43 -20.95 -0.78
C GLN A 95 13.60 -20.62 -1.72
N GLU A 96 13.29 -20.14 -2.94
CA GLU A 96 14.32 -19.68 -3.88
C GLU A 96 15.20 -18.59 -3.26
N PHE A 97 14.65 -17.62 -2.55
CA PHE A 97 15.42 -16.56 -1.90
C PHE A 97 16.29 -17.11 -0.75
N ALA A 98 15.81 -18.10 0.00
CA ALA A 98 16.60 -18.77 1.01
C ALA A 98 17.77 -19.56 0.39
N ASP A 99 17.51 -20.30 -0.68
CA ASP A 99 18.51 -21.08 -1.41
C ASP A 99 19.59 -20.20 -2.05
N GLN A 100 19.23 -19.01 -2.49
CA GLN A 100 20.14 -17.98 -3.02
C GLN A 100 20.87 -17.19 -1.92
N GLY A 101 20.57 -17.42 -0.66
CA GLY A 101 21.17 -16.70 0.47
C GLY A 101 20.70 -15.24 0.62
N VAL A 102 19.60 -14.85 -0.05
CA VAL A 102 18.98 -13.53 0.13
C VAL A 102 18.40 -13.39 1.53
N TYR A 103 17.83 -14.48 2.05
CA TYR A 103 17.40 -14.59 3.45
C TYR A 103 18.16 -15.70 4.18
N PRO A 104 18.56 -15.47 5.44
CA PRO A 104 19.16 -16.50 6.25
C PRO A 104 18.15 -17.60 6.61
N THR A 105 18.65 -18.82 6.82
CA THR A 105 17.85 -19.95 7.31
C THR A 105 18.49 -20.51 8.58
N PRO A 106 17.87 -20.38 9.76
CA PRO A 106 16.56 -19.72 10.02
C PRO A 106 16.63 -18.19 9.86
N LEU A 107 15.48 -17.58 9.57
CA LEU A 107 15.38 -16.12 9.33
C LEU A 107 15.85 -15.30 10.54
N TYR A 108 15.61 -15.82 11.74
CA TYR A 108 16.06 -15.22 12.99
C TYR A 108 16.95 -16.23 13.76
N ASN A 109 18.14 -15.80 14.11
CA ASN A 109 18.95 -16.52 15.10
C ASN A 109 18.36 -16.21 16.48
N LYS A 110 18.00 -17.28 17.21
CA LYS A 110 17.59 -17.16 18.62
C LYS A 110 18.82 -16.95 19.48
#